data_7a4df207f7b432ef5b281509d9155b42
#
_entry.id   7a4df207f7b432ef5b281509d9155b42
#
_cell.length_a   1.000
_cell.length_b   1.000
_cell.length_c   1.000
_cell.angle_alpha   90.00
_cell.angle_beta   90.00
_cell.angle_gamma   90.00
#
_symmetry.space_group_name_H-M   'P 1'
#
loop_
_entity.id
_entity.type
_entity.pdbx_description
1 polymer ?
#
loop_
_entity_poly.entity_id
_entity_poly.type
_entity_poly.pdbx_seq_one_letter_code
_entity_poly.pdbx_strand_id
1 'polypeptide(L)'
;MRKLVSLMHMSLDGFCGGPNGELDWVALNQDIFADADDVIATAGAAVYSRVTHDMMRGYWPTLLDKPDSREVRHARWVEQIPKLTFSRSMRESDWNNVHLRRDAREILADKQSCGNNLLIFGSPGLVRAFLALEAIDEFWIFQNPILLGAGLAYFDGAMKTRLKLASQRLFENGVVRLHYVKGE
;
A
#
# COMPACT_ATOMS: atom_id res chain seq x y z
N MET A 1 6.60 16.55 9.97
CA MET A 1 5.95 16.21 8.68
C MET A 1 5.79 14.70 8.62
N ARG A 2 4.61 14.19 8.25
CA ARG A 2 4.32 12.75 8.11
C ARG A 2 5.04 12.20 6.89
N LYS A 3 5.59 11.00 6.98
CA LYS A 3 6.11 10.30 5.79
C LYS A 3 4.97 9.67 5.01
N LEU A 4 5.09 9.65 3.69
CA LEU A 4 4.25 8.88 2.79
C LEU A 4 5.02 7.61 2.43
N VAL A 5 4.53 6.47 2.91
CA VAL A 5 5.17 5.16 2.80
C VAL A 5 4.35 4.29 1.87
N SER A 6 4.96 3.69 0.87
CA SER A 6 4.31 2.75 -0.03
C SER A 6 4.66 1.33 0.33
N LEU A 7 3.64 0.50 0.63
CA LEU A 7 3.78 -0.92 0.90
C LEU A 7 3.10 -1.72 -0.21
N MET A 8 3.84 -2.65 -0.86
CA MET A 8 3.33 -3.39 -2.00
C MET A 8 3.99 -4.74 -2.18
N HIS A 9 3.19 -5.75 -2.55
CA HIS A 9 3.69 -6.99 -3.12
C HIS A 9 3.91 -6.81 -4.63
N MET A 10 5.06 -7.29 -5.12
CA MET A 10 5.42 -7.23 -6.54
C MET A 10 5.89 -8.60 -7.03
N SER A 11 5.60 -8.92 -8.29
CA SER A 11 6.28 -9.99 -9.02
C SER A 11 7.72 -9.58 -9.38
N LEU A 12 8.58 -10.55 -9.72
CA LEU A 12 9.97 -10.29 -10.08
C LEU A 12 10.08 -9.40 -11.33
N ASP A 13 9.11 -9.47 -12.24
CA ASP A 13 9.01 -8.65 -13.45
C ASP A 13 8.21 -7.34 -13.27
N GLY A 14 7.93 -6.94 -12.02
CA GLY A 14 7.49 -5.58 -11.68
C GLY A 14 5.98 -5.32 -11.69
N PHE A 15 5.16 -6.36 -11.70
CA PHE A 15 3.71 -6.22 -11.61
C PHE A 15 3.22 -6.32 -10.15
N CYS A 16 2.17 -5.57 -9.82
CA CYS A 16 1.50 -5.58 -8.52
C CYS A 16 0.08 -6.17 -8.57
N GLY A 17 -0.29 -6.75 -9.67
CA GLY A 17 -1.54 -7.47 -9.92
C GLY A 17 -1.50 -8.12 -11.29
N GLY A 18 -2.25 -9.18 -11.49
CA GLY A 18 -2.46 -9.78 -12.80
C GLY A 18 -3.18 -8.83 -13.77
N PRO A 19 -3.45 -9.25 -15.02
CA PRO A 19 -4.08 -8.41 -16.04
C PRO A 19 -5.45 -7.83 -15.65
N ASN A 20 -6.22 -8.56 -14.82
CA ASN A 20 -7.51 -8.11 -14.29
C ASN A 20 -7.41 -7.69 -12.81
N GLY A 21 -6.20 -7.55 -12.26
CA GLY A 21 -5.96 -7.20 -10.87
C GLY A 21 -5.91 -8.37 -9.90
N GLU A 22 -5.73 -9.59 -10.38
CA GLU A 22 -5.63 -10.80 -9.56
C GLU A 22 -4.43 -10.71 -8.60
N LEU A 23 -4.61 -11.23 -7.38
CA LEU A 23 -3.61 -11.26 -6.31
C LEU A 23 -3.35 -12.67 -5.78
N ASP A 24 -3.85 -13.71 -6.42
CA ASP A 24 -3.74 -15.11 -6.04
C ASP A 24 -2.30 -15.66 -6.09
N TRP A 25 -1.41 -14.93 -6.77
CA TRP A 25 0.02 -15.21 -6.87
C TRP A 25 0.83 -14.68 -5.67
N VAL A 26 0.24 -13.85 -4.81
CA VAL A 26 0.94 -13.26 -3.66
C VAL A 26 1.21 -14.33 -2.61
N ALA A 27 2.48 -14.63 -2.38
CA ALA A 27 2.91 -15.58 -1.37
C ALA A 27 2.90 -14.92 0.01
N LEU A 28 1.90 -15.25 0.83
CA LEU A 28 1.76 -14.77 2.20
C LEU A 28 2.11 -15.87 3.20
N ASN A 29 2.69 -15.49 4.33
CA ASN A 29 2.86 -16.32 5.51
C ASN A 29 2.86 -15.45 6.78
N GLN A 30 2.91 -16.08 7.96
CA GLN A 30 2.84 -15.37 9.25
C GLN A 30 4.02 -14.40 9.46
N ASP A 31 5.20 -14.70 8.91
CA ASP A 31 6.39 -13.86 9.05
C ASP A 31 6.30 -12.60 8.18
N ILE A 32 5.73 -12.72 6.98
CA ILE A 32 5.46 -11.57 6.10
C ILE A 32 4.45 -10.64 6.75
N PHE A 33 3.37 -11.18 7.33
CA PHE A 33 2.42 -10.37 8.10
C PHE A 33 3.07 -9.71 9.31
N ALA A 34 3.97 -10.42 10.03
CA ALA A 34 4.70 -9.84 11.16
C ALA A 34 5.58 -8.66 10.73
N ASP A 35 6.29 -8.80 9.62
CA ASP A 35 7.16 -7.76 9.09
C ASP A 35 6.34 -6.54 8.59
N ALA A 36 5.18 -6.78 7.97
CA ALA A 36 4.27 -5.72 7.57
C ALA A 36 3.64 -4.99 8.76
N ASP A 37 3.35 -5.69 9.88
CA ASP A 37 2.79 -5.10 11.10
C ASP A 37 3.72 -4.00 11.67
N ASP A 38 5.04 -4.13 11.54
CA ASP A 38 5.99 -3.10 11.99
C ASP A 38 5.79 -1.78 11.22
N VAL A 39 5.54 -1.85 9.92
CA VAL A 39 5.24 -0.67 9.08
C VAL A 39 3.85 -0.13 9.40
N ILE A 40 2.88 -1.02 9.51
CA ILE A 40 1.47 -0.71 9.79
C ILE A 40 1.33 0.01 11.13
N ALA A 41 2.09 -0.41 12.15
CA ALA A 41 2.10 0.24 13.47
C ALA A 41 2.55 1.71 13.42
N THR A 42 3.29 2.12 12.40
CA THR A 42 3.70 3.52 12.20
C THR A 42 2.63 4.36 11.50
N ALA A 43 1.57 3.76 10.99
CA ALA A 43 0.58 4.44 10.18
C ALA A 43 -0.46 5.20 11.03
N GLY A 44 -0.75 6.43 10.64
CA GLY A 44 -1.84 7.23 11.18
C GLY A 44 -2.98 7.43 10.18
N ALA A 45 -2.81 7.00 8.93
CA ALA A 45 -3.86 6.87 7.93
C ALA A 45 -3.46 5.90 6.82
N ALA A 46 -4.43 5.16 6.31
CA ALA A 46 -4.30 4.39 5.08
C ALA A 46 -4.65 5.27 3.87
N VAL A 47 -3.95 5.09 2.76
CA VAL A 47 -4.12 5.88 1.53
C VAL A 47 -4.53 4.94 0.41
N TYR A 48 -5.71 5.17 -0.16
CA TYR A 48 -6.32 4.33 -1.18
C TYR A 48 -6.70 5.11 -2.44
N SER A 49 -6.60 4.47 -3.60
CA SER A 49 -7.41 4.84 -4.75
C SER A 49 -8.83 4.31 -4.56
N ARG A 50 -9.78 4.74 -5.40
CA ARG A 50 -11.14 4.18 -5.40
C ARG A 50 -11.14 2.65 -5.56
N VAL A 51 -10.37 2.13 -6.51
CA VAL A 51 -10.31 0.68 -6.76
C VAL A 51 -9.78 -0.07 -5.53
N THR A 52 -8.71 0.43 -4.91
CA THR A 52 -8.16 -0.16 -3.70
C THR A 52 -9.14 -0.05 -2.54
N HIS A 53 -9.82 1.09 -2.38
CA HIS A 53 -10.87 1.27 -1.38
C HIS A 53 -11.97 0.22 -1.54
N ASP A 54 -12.50 0.04 -2.75
CA ASP A 54 -13.60 -0.90 -3.02
C ASP A 54 -13.16 -2.35 -2.72
N MET A 55 -11.93 -2.72 -3.12
CA MET A 55 -11.35 -4.03 -2.83
C MET A 55 -11.17 -4.27 -1.32
N MET A 56 -10.56 -3.32 -0.60
CA MET A 56 -10.31 -3.42 0.84
C MET A 56 -11.61 -3.48 1.64
N ARG A 57 -12.60 -2.64 1.27
CA ARG A 57 -13.93 -2.64 1.87
C ARG A 57 -14.69 -3.94 1.63
N GLY A 58 -14.53 -4.55 0.46
CA GLY A 58 -15.16 -5.83 0.13
C GLY A 58 -14.57 -7.03 0.88
N TYR A 59 -13.31 -6.95 1.33
CA TYR A 59 -12.59 -8.08 1.90
C TYR A 59 -12.47 -7.99 3.44
N TRP A 60 -11.86 -6.94 3.99
CA TRP A 60 -11.48 -6.90 5.40
C TRP A 60 -12.64 -6.99 6.39
N PRO A 61 -13.79 -6.33 6.17
CA PRO A 61 -14.93 -6.47 7.09
C PRO A 61 -15.45 -7.90 7.20
N THR A 62 -15.29 -8.73 6.17
CA THR A 62 -15.74 -10.14 6.18
C THR A 62 -14.97 -11.04 7.17
N LEU A 63 -13.82 -10.54 7.66
CA LEU A 63 -12.99 -11.28 8.61
C LEU A 63 -13.28 -10.94 10.08
N LEU A 64 -14.03 -9.87 10.37
CA LEU A 64 -14.20 -9.36 11.73
C LEU A 64 -14.86 -10.38 12.69
N ASP A 65 -15.75 -11.22 12.15
CA ASP A 65 -16.47 -12.27 12.91
C ASP A 65 -15.73 -13.62 12.92
N LYS A 66 -14.54 -13.69 12.35
CA LYS A 66 -13.72 -14.91 12.36
C LYS A 66 -12.99 -15.08 13.69
N PRO A 67 -12.56 -16.31 14.04
CA PRO A 67 -11.69 -16.54 15.20
C PRO A 67 -10.45 -15.67 15.17
N ASP A 68 -9.96 -15.24 16.33
CA ASP A 68 -8.82 -14.33 16.43
C ASP A 68 -7.58 -14.90 15.73
N SER A 69 -7.09 -14.16 14.78
CA SER A 69 -5.88 -14.44 14.00
C SER A 69 -5.18 -13.13 13.70
N ARG A 70 -4.00 -13.19 13.06
CA ARG A 70 -3.30 -11.99 12.65
C ARG A 70 -4.09 -11.22 11.57
N GLU A 71 -4.73 -11.93 10.64
CA GLU A 71 -5.59 -11.33 9.62
C GLU A 71 -6.78 -10.60 10.25
N VAL A 72 -7.39 -11.18 11.29
CA VAL A 72 -8.50 -10.54 12.02
C VAL A 72 -8.02 -9.28 12.74
N ARG A 73 -6.84 -9.32 13.37
CA ARG A 73 -6.24 -8.11 13.99
C ARG A 73 -5.96 -7.04 12.96
N HIS A 74 -5.44 -7.41 11.77
CA HIS A 74 -5.26 -6.49 10.66
C HIS A 74 -6.61 -5.93 10.16
N ALA A 75 -7.65 -6.76 10.04
CA ALA A 75 -8.99 -6.31 9.67
C ALA A 75 -9.55 -5.28 10.66
N ARG A 76 -9.37 -5.50 11.97
CA ARG A 76 -9.76 -4.53 13.01
C ARG A 76 -8.99 -3.21 12.87
N TRP A 77 -7.70 -3.28 12.58
CA TRP A 77 -6.90 -2.09 12.32
C TRP A 77 -7.39 -1.34 11.07
N VAL A 78 -7.62 -2.04 9.97
CA VAL A 78 -8.16 -1.45 8.73
C VAL A 78 -9.51 -0.78 8.98
N GLU A 79 -10.38 -1.37 9.80
CA GLU A 79 -11.68 -0.79 10.12
C GLU A 79 -11.55 0.53 10.90
N GLN A 80 -10.60 0.63 11.80
CA GLN A 80 -10.43 1.76 12.72
C GLN A 80 -9.62 2.92 12.13
N ILE A 81 -8.64 2.64 11.28
CA ILE A 81 -7.72 3.66 10.79
C ILE A 81 -8.44 4.68 9.88
N PRO A 82 -8.08 5.98 9.93
CA PRO A 82 -8.50 6.95 8.91
C PRO A 82 -8.06 6.54 7.51
N LYS A 83 -8.95 6.66 6.53
CA LYS A 83 -8.74 6.25 5.14
C LYS A 83 -8.82 7.46 4.21
N LEU A 84 -7.69 7.89 3.67
CA LEU A 84 -7.63 8.93 2.66
C LEU A 84 -7.88 8.30 1.29
N THR A 85 -9.10 8.45 0.77
CA THR A 85 -9.49 7.83 -0.50
C THR A 85 -9.51 8.84 -1.64
N PHE A 86 -8.60 8.65 -2.59
CA PHE A 86 -8.43 9.50 -3.76
C PHE A 86 -9.36 9.08 -4.90
N SER A 87 -10.37 9.88 -5.19
CA SER A 87 -11.34 9.62 -6.26
C SER A 87 -12.00 10.90 -6.76
N ARG A 88 -12.05 11.08 -8.07
CA ARG A 88 -12.80 12.16 -8.71
C ARG A 88 -14.29 11.87 -8.84
N SER A 89 -14.68 10.59 -8.86
CA SER A 89 -16.05 10.15 -9.11
C SER A 89 -16.83 9.72 -7.87
N MET A 90 -16.15 9.18 -6.83
CA MET A 90 -16.80 8.74 -5.60
C MET A 90 -17.35 9.95 -4.86
N ARG A 91 -18.66 10.00 -4.60
CA ARG A 91 -19.31 11.11 -3.89
C ARG A 91 -19.26 10.94 -2.39
N GLU A 92 -19.48 9.73 -1.92
CA GLU A 92 -19.54 9.35 -0.51
C GLU A 92 -19.05 7.90 -0.35
N SER A 93 -18.77 7.49 0.87
CA SER A 93 -18.48 6.11 1.26
C SER A 93 -19.22 5.81 2.54
N ASP A 94 -19.84 4.65 2.63
CA ASP A 94 -20.47 4.09 3.84
C ASP A 94 -19.48 3.32 4.71
N TRP A 95 -18.20 3.25 4.32
CA TRP A 95 -17.16 2.67 5.16
C TRP A 95 -16.66 3.68 6.20
N ASN A 96 -16.35 3.19 7.40
CA ASN A 96 -15.93 4.03 8.52
C ASN A 96 -14.65 4.81 8.23
N ASN A 97 -14.57 6.03 8.76
CA ASN A 97 -13.37 6.87 8.76
C ASN A 97 -12.79 7.16 7.36
N VAL A 98 -13.63 7.23 6.33
CA VAL A 98 -13.22 7.59 4.97
C VAL A 98 -13.24 9.10 4.79
N HIS A 99 -12.12 9.65 4.31
CA HIS A 99 -11.92 11.05 3.96
C HIS A 99 -11.59 11.15 2.48
N LEU A 100 -12.52 11.65 1.68
CA LEU A 100 -12.34 11.76 0.24
C LEU A 100 -11.35 12.87 -0.12
N ARG A 101 -10.51 12.57 -1.13
CA ARG A 101 -9.60 13.52 -1.78
C ARG A 101 -9.89 13.54 -3.28
N ARG A 102 -9.89 14.71 -3.89
CA ARG A 102 -10.26 14.91 -5.31
C ARG A 102 -9.05 15.01 -6.22
N ASP A 103 -7.95 15.50 -5.68
CA ASP A 103 -6.71 15.73 -6.40
C ASP A 103 -5.53 15.09 -5.66
N ALA A 104 -4.60 14.47 -6.41
CA ALA A 104 -3.41 13.85 -5.83
C ALA A 104 -2.54 14.86 -5.05
N ARG A 105 -2.58 16.14 -5.41
CA ARG A 105 -1.82 17.21 -4.72
C ARG A 105 -2.26 17.42 -3.28
N GLU A 106 -3.48 17.03 -2.91
CA GLU A 106 -3.96 17.13 -1.52
C GLU A 106 -3.10 16.31 -0.55
N ILE A 107 -2.40 15.28 -1.03
CA ILE A 107 -1.46 14.50 -0.22
C ILE A 107 -0.36 15.38 0.40
N LEU A 108 0.04 16.47 -0.26
CA LEU A 108 1.07 17.36 0.25
C LEU A 108 0.61 18.08 1.53
N ALA A 109 -0.64 18.49 1.60
CA ALA A 109 -1.25 19.06 2.80
C ALA A 109 -1.42 17.99 3.90
N ASP A 110 -1.87 16.78 3.53
CA ASP A 110 -1.98 15.66 4.46
C ASP A 110 -0.61 15.30 5.08
N LYS A 111 0.48 15.36 4.31
CA LYS A 111 1.85 15.15 4.81
C LYS A 111 2.30 16.23 5.81
N GLN A 112 1.86 17.46 5.63
CA GLN A 112 2.20 18.58 6.52
C GLN A 112 1.42 18.57 7.83
N SER A 113 0.30 17.84 7.89
CA SER A 113 -0.49 17.72 9.11
C SER A 113 0.27 16.97 10.22
N CYS A 114 -0.17 17.15 11.46
CA CYS A 114 0.36 16.38 12.60
C CYS A 114 -0.13 14.93 12.56
N GLY A 115 0.68 14.00 13.05
CA GLY A 115 0.32 12.59 13.18
C GLY A 115 1.37 11.63 12.66
N ASN A 116 1.06 10.35 12.75
CA ASN A 116 1.86 9.23 12.27
C ASN A 116 1.87 9.16 10.73
N ASN A 117 2.65 8.26 10.15
CA ASN A 117 2.86 8.13 8.70
C ASN A 117 1.57 7.89 7.92
N LEU A 118 1.62 8.19 6.63
CA LEU A 118 0.59 7.86 5.65
C LEU A 118 1.02 6.60 4.90
N LEU A 119 0.19 5.57 4.87
CA LEU A 119 0.56 4.27 4.30
C LEU A 119 -0.28 3.95 3.06
N ILE A 120 0.38 3.82 1.89
CA ILE A 120 -0.26 3.48 0.62
C ILE A 120 -0.25 1.95 0.46
N PHE A 121 -1.45 1.37 0.24
CA PHE A 121 -1.63 -0.05 -0.11
C PHE A 121 -1.98 -0.24 -1.60
N GLY A 122 -1.28 0.41 -2.50
CA GLY A 122 -1.64 0.50 -3.91
C GLY A 122 -2.61 1.66 -4.15
N SER A 123 -3.03 2.01 -5.31
CA SER A 123 -2.86 1.38 -6.61
C SER A 123 -1.67 1.96 -7.38
N PRO A 124 -1.20 1.32 -8.47
CA PRO A 124 -0.09 1.84 -9.27
C PRO A 124 -0.37 3.24 -9.83
N GLY A 125 -1.61 3.53 -10.23
CA GLY A 125 -1.98 4.86 -10.73
C GLY A 125 -1.83 5.97 -9.68
N LEU A 126 -2.15 5.69 -8.41
CA LEU A 126 -1.99 6.64 -7.32
C LEU A 126 -0.52 6.82 -6.95
N VAL A 127 0.24 5.72 -6.88
CA VAL A 127 1.69 5.77 -6.64
C VAL A 127 2.39 6.59 -7.72
N ARG A 128 2.04 6.40 -8.99
CA ARG A 128 2.56 7.18 -10.11
C ARG A 128 2.27 8.68 -9.96
N ALA A 129 1.03 9.04 -9.57
CA ALA A 129 0.68 10.43 -9.33
C ALA A 129 1.50 11.04 -8.19
N PHE A 130 1.74 10.30 -7.12
CA PHE A 130 2.54 10.75 -5.98
C PHE A 130 4.05 10.79 -6.28
N LEU A 131 4.55 9.91 -7.14
CA LEU A 131 5.92 9.97 -7.65
C LEU A 131 6.16 11.24 -8.47
N ALA A 132 5.20 11.61 -9.34
CA ALA A 132 5.27 12.85 -10.11
C ALA A 132 5.25 14.11 -9.23
N LEU A 133 4.72 14.03 -8.00
CA LEU A 133 4.74 15.08 -6.99
C LEU A 133 5.97 14.98 -6.05
N GLU A 134 6.86 14.02 -6.27
CA GLU A 134 7.97 13.67 -5.36
C GLU A 134 7.54 13.44 -3.90
N ALA A 135 6.30 13.01 -3.70
CA ALA A 135 5.67 12.95 -2.38
C ALA A 135 6.00 11.69 -1.59
N ILE A 136 6.42 10.58 -2.25
CA ILE A 136 6.71 9.31 -1.58
C ILE A 136 8.10 9.36 -0.95
N ASP A 137 8.17 9.02 0.34
CA ASP A 137 9.43 9.05 1.11
C ASP A 137 10.06 7.66 1.23
N GLU A 138 9.25 6.59 1.28
CA GLU A 138 9.73 5.23 1.50
C GLU A 138 8.93 4.22 0.68
N PHE A 139 9.60 3.13 0.27
CA PHE A 139 9.01 1.99 -0.41
C PHE A 139 9.34 0.72 0.38
N TRP A 140 8.30 -0.02 0.75
CA TRP A 140 8.37 -1.37 1.31
C TRP A 140 7.81 -2.33 0.28
N ILE A 141 8.73 -3.01 -0.43
CA ILE A 141 8.40 -3.90 -1.54
C ILE A 141 8.62 -5.34 -1.10
N PHE A 142 7.55 -6.14 -1.11
CA PHE A 142 7.61 -7.58 -0.94
C PHE A 142 7.70 -8.22 -2.33
N GLN A 143 8.92 -8.51 -2.76
CA GLN A 143 9.20 -9.10 -4.05
C GLN A 143 8.95 -10.59 -4.01
N ASN A 144 7.94 -11.05 -4.76
CA ASN A 144 7.56 -12.45 -4.84
C ASN A 144 8.39 -13.17 -5.91
N PRO A 145 8.80 -14.44 -5.69
CA PRO A 145 9.61 -15.21 -6.63
C PRO A 145 8.76 -15.78 -7.80
N ILE A 146 8.10 -14.89 -8.54
CA ILE A 146 7.24 -15.24 -9.67
C ILE A 146 7.40 -14.23 -10.80
N LEU A 147 7.22 -14.70 -12.03
CA LEU A 147 7.05 -13.88 -13.24
C LEU A 147 5.59 -13.98 -13.67
N LEU A 148 4.92 -12.85 -13.85
CA LEU A 148 3.54 -12.80 -14.35
C LEU A 148 3.46 -12.65 -15.87
N GLY A 149 4.49 -12.08 -16.50
CA GLY A 149 4.56 -11.83 -17.92
C GLY A 149 3.65 -10.70 -18.42
N ALA A 150 2.54 -10.45 -17.74
CA ALA A 150 1.60 -9.35 -18.00
C ALA A 150 0.84 -8.99 -16.71
N GLY A 151 0.39 -7.74 -16.60
CA GLY A 151 -0.37 -7.32 -15.42
C GLY A 151 -0.35 -5.82 -15.19
N LEU A 152 -0.66 -5.42 -13.98
CA LEU A 152 -0.63 -4.03 -13.52
C LEU A 152 0.79 -3.65 -13.11
N ALA A 153 1.54 -3.00 -14.00
CA ALA A 153 2.90 -2.54 -13.71
C ALA A 153 2.89 -1.49 -12.59
N TYR A 154 3.73 -1.71 -11.56
CA TYR A 154 3.74 -0.83 -10.38
C TYR A 154 4.43 0.51 -10.65
N PHE A 155 5.55 0.49 -11.37
CA PHE A 155 6.37 1.67 -11.69
C PHE A 155 6.23 2.15 -13.14
N ASP A 156 5.17 1.77 -13.83
CA ASP A 156 4.94 2.21 -15.21
C ASP A 156 4.91 3.74 -15.31
N GLY A 157 5.72 4.31 -16.23
CA GLY A 157 5.85 5.75 -16.42
C GLY A 157 6.46 6.51 -15.25
N ALA A 158 7.10 5.83 -14.28
CA ALA A 158 7.78 6.49 -13.18
C ALA A 158 8.96 7.34 -13.68
N MET A 159 9.12 8.52 -13.09
CA MET A 159 10.29 9.37 -13.35
C MET A 159 11.54 8.74 -12.74
N LYS A 160 12.71 8.98 -13.37
CA LYS A 160 13.99 8.53 -12.85
C LYS A 160 14.23 9.11 -11.46
N THR A 161 14.20 8.25 -10.44
CA THR A 161 14.38 8.60 -9.03
C THR A 161 15.47 7.71 -8.44
N ARG A 162 16.42 8.29 -7.74
CA ARG A 162 17.42 7.52 -6.99
C ARG A 162 16.83 7.10 -5.64
N LEU A 163 17.02 5.82 -5.31
CA LEU A 163 16.61 5.25 -4.03
C LEU A 163 17.84 4.66 -3.34
N LYS A 164 17.84 4.70 -2.00
CA LYS A 164 18.85 4.06 -1.16
C LYS A 164 18.19 2.88 -0.47
N LEU A 165 18.77 1.68 -0.60
CA LEU A 165 18.35 0.51 0.16
C LEU A 165 18.67 0.74 1.64
N ALA A 166 17.66 0.79 2.48
CA ALA A 166 17.78 0.96 3.93
C ALA A 166 17.89 -0.40 4.64
N SER A 167 17.09 -1.38 4.21
CA SER A 167 17.15 -2.76 4.75
C SER A 167 16.52 -3.76 3.78
N GLN A 168 16.83 -5.04 4.01
CA GLN A 168 16.22 -6.17 3.28
C GLN A 168 15.98 -7.34 4.23
N ARG A 169 15.03 -8.20 3.88
CA ARG A 169 14.76 -9.47 4.58
C ARG A 169 14.34 -10.54 3.57
N LEU A 170 14.97 -11.70 3.65
CA LEU A 170 14.57 -12.90 2.92
C LEU A 170 13.64 -13.73 3.82
N PHE A 171 12.52 -14.18 3.27
CA PHE A 171 11.60 -15.11 3.92
C PHE A 171 11.76 -16.53 3.39
N GLU A 172 11.38 -17.54 4.19
CA GLU A 172 11.52 -18.95 3.85
C GLU A 172 10.78 -19.36 2.56
N ASN A 173 9.68 -18.67 2.22
CA ASN A 173 8.92 -18.89 0.99
C ASN A 173 9.51 -18.21 -0.26
N GLY A 174 10.72 -17.66 -0.14
CA GLY A 174 11.45 -17.02 -1.24
C GLY A 174 11.06 -15.55 -1.50
N VAL A 175 10.09 -14.99 -0.78
CA VAL A 175 9.79 -13.56 -0.85
C VAL A 175 10.95 -12.77 -0.27
N VAL A 176 11.32 -11.66 -0.91
CA VAL A 176 12.31 -10.70 -0.40
C VAL A 176 11.64 -9.38 -0.10
N ARG A 177 11.65 -8.93 1.15
CA ARG A 177 11.27 -7.57 1.48
C ARG A 177 12.45 -6.63 1.25
N LEU A 178 12.20 -5.58 0.49
CA LEU A 178 13.13 -4.49 0.21
C LEU A 178 12.55 -3.20 0.79
N HIS A 179 13.31 -2.53 1.66
CA HIS A 179 12.94 -1.22 2.17
C HIS A 179 13.88 -0.18 1.55
N TYR A 180 13.32 0.69 0.73
CA TYR A 180 14.02 1.81 0.12
C TYR A 180 13.53 3.13 0.69
N VAL A 181 14.46 4.06 0.83
CA VAL A 181 14.19 5.47 1.13
C VAL A 181 14.63 6.35 -0.04
N LYS A 182 14.07 7.55 -0.14
CA LYS A 182 14.49 8.52 -1.14
C LYS A 182 16.01 8.76 -1.01
N GLY A 183 16.75 8.61 -2.09
CA GLY A 183 18.19 8.92 -2.17
C GLY A 183 18.42 10.42 -2.31
N GLU A 184 19.63 10.86 -2.01
CA GLU A 184 20.13 12.20 -2.28
C GLU A 184 20.45 12.40 -3.76
#